data_8e913a7021b3982b3e19b4e34186e687
#
_entry.id   8e913a7021b3982b3e19b4e34186e687
#
_cell.length_a   1.000
_cell.length_b   1.000
_cell.length_c   1.000
_cell.angle_alpha   90.00
_cell.angle_beta   90.00
_cell.angle_gamma   90.00
#
_symmetry.space_group_name_H-M   'P 1'
#
loop_
_entity.id
_entity.type
_entity.pdbx_description
1 polymer ?
#
loop_
_entity_poly.entity_id
_entity_poly.type
_entity_poly.pdbx_seq_one_letter_code
_entity_poly.pdbx_strand_id
1 'polypeptide(L)'
;MLLRKKGDLKKWVQDVGIDKRGISMEEKIVTIINKMADYLNISQMKKLQEVLLQTFSENTIQKEEISNDEYLRLFLDAKRIEGCSERTIQYYNVTVVRMLQKIETPVRKISTEEIRKYLVDYQKINDCSKVTVDNVRRNISSFFSWLEEEDYILKSPMKRINK
;
A
#
# COMPACT_ATOMS: atom_id res chain seq x y z
N MET A 1 -19.00 30.74 20.00
CA MET A 1 -19.71 29.99 21.02
C MET A 1 -18.78 28.93 21.56
N LEU A 2 -18.43 29.01 22.83
CA LEU A 2 -17.32 28.31 23.48
C LEU A 2 -17.63 26.83 23.67
N LEU A 3 -16.80 25.94 23.16
CA LEU A 3 -16.75 24.54 23.59
C LEU A 3 -16.17 24.48 25.01
N ARG A 4 -17.07 24.43 25.98
CA ARG A 4 -16.78 24.41 27.41
C ARG A 4 -17.11 23.04 27.97
N LYS A 5 -16.30 22.01 27.78
CA LYS A 5 -16.16 20.83 28.64
C LYS A 5 -15.68 19.61 27.84
N LYS A 6 -14.84 18.77 28.46
CA LYS A 6 -14.42 17.43 27.98
C LYS A 6 -15.58 16.52 27.50
N GLY A 7 -16.83 16.85 27.80
CA GLY A 7 -18.03 16.11 27.38
C GLY A 7 -18.45 16.35 25.92
N ASP A 8 -18.19 17.54 25.39
CA ASP A 8 -18.65 17.90 24.03
C ASP A 8 -17.79 17.25 22.93
N LEU A 9 -16.50 17.00 23.22
CA LEU A 9 -15.61 16.26 22.33
C LEU A 9 -16.03 14.77 22.17
N LYS A 10 -16.48 14.14 23.26
CA LYS A 10 -16.94 12.73 23.20
C LYS A 10 -18.23 12.57 22.38
N LYS A 11 -19.12 13.56 22.42
CA LYS A 11 -20.37 13.54 21.65
C LYS A 11 -20.10 13.74 20.16
N TRP A 12 -19.16 14.63 19.80
CA TRP A 12 -18.76 14.84 18.42
C TRP A 12 -18.06 13.61 17.79
N VAL A 13 -17.28 12.85 18.58
CA VAL A 13 -16.62 11.59 18.14
C VAL A 13 -17.63 10.47 17.90
N GLN A 14 -18.80 10.49 18.53
CA GLN A 14 -19.86 9.48 18.34
C GLN A 14 -20.74 9.72 17.11
N ASP A 15 -20.80 10.95 16.60
CA ASP A 15 -21.63 11.30 15.42
C ASP A 15 -20.92 11.01 14.06
N VAL A 16 -19.63 10.65 14.10
CA VAL A 16 -18.85 10.26 12.88
C VAL A 16 -18.78 8.72 12.82
N GLY A 17 -19.64 8.11 12.01
CA GLY A 17 -19.83 6.66 11.90
C GLY A 17 -18.54 5.86 11.71
N ILE A 18 -18.30 4.89 12.59
CA ILE A 18 -17.12 4.02 12.64
C ILE A 18 -17.45 2.67 12.05
N ASP A 19 -16.76 2.24 11.00
CA ASP A 19 -16.72 0.83 10.55
C ASP A 19 -15.53 0.10 11.20
N LYS A 20 -15.77 -1.13 11.61
CA LYS A 20 -14.95 -1.95 12.54
C LYS A 20 -13.70 -2.60 11.92
N ARG A 21 -13.07 -2.02 10.89
CA ARG A 21 -11.91 -2.64 10.22
C ARG A 21 -10.78 -1.64 9.94
N GLY A 22 -10.02 -1.35 10.98
CA GLY A 22 -8.83 -0.51 10.94
C GLY A 22 -9.07 0.90 11.49
N ILE A 23 -8.05 1.49 12.07
CA ILE A 23 -8.09 2.85 12.61
C ILE A 23 -8.34 3.81 11.44
N SER A 24 -9.51 4.45 11.41
CA SER A 24 -9.87 5.38 10.33
C SER A 24 -8.94 6.60 10.31
N MET A 25 -8.95 7.36 9.21
CA MET A 25 -8.18 8.59 9.10
C MET A 25 -8.61 9.60 10.16
N GLU A 26 -9.92 9.68 10.41
CA GLU A 26 -10.52 10.53 11.43
C GLU A 26 -10.03 10.15 12.83
N GLU A 27 -9.93 8.86 13.14
CA GLU A 27 -9.39 8.39 14.43
C GLU A 27 -7.92 8.76 14.62
N LYS A 28 -7.12 8.76 13.55
CA LYS A 28 -5.73 9.22 13.59
C LYS A 28 -5.65 10.71 13.86
N ILE A 29 -6.46 11.52 13.18
CA ILE A 29 -6.57 12.97 13.41
C ILE A 29 -6.97 13.26 14.85
N VAL A 30 -8.02 12.61 15.35
CA VAL A 30 -8.49 12.77 16.73
C VAL A 30 -7.40 12.36 17.73
N THR A 31 -6.68 11.27 17.46
CA THR A 31 -5.58 10.82 18.31
C THR A 31 -4.45 11.85 18.38
N ILE A 32 -4.07 12.45 17.24
CA ILE A 32 -3.05 13.50 17.19
C ILE A 32 -3.51 14.74 17.96
N ILE A 33 -4.75 15.20 17.73
CA ILE A 33 -5.34 16.35 18.41
C ILE A 33 -5.34 16.12 19.93
N ASN A 34 -5.79 14.94 20.40
CA ASN A 34 -5.82 14.62 21.81
C ASN A 34 -4.44 14.59 22.46
N LYS A 35 -3.43 14.04 21.77
CA LYS A 35 -2.06 14.02 22.28
C LYS A 35 -1.41 15.41 22.33
N MET A 36 -1.84 16.32 21.49
CA MET A 36 -1.32 17.70 21.43
C MET A 36 -2.08 18.66 22.34
N ALA A 37 -3.22 18.25 22.91
CA ALA A 37 -4.09 19.12 23.71
C ALA A 37 -3.43 19.69 24.97
N ASP A 38 -2.49 18.96 25.56
CA ASP A 38 -1.77 19.39 26.77
C ASP A 38 -0.59 20.36 26.46
N TYR A 39 -0.19 20.47 25.19
CA TYR A 39 0.98 21.25 24.75
C TYR A 39 0.60 22.51 23.97
N LEU A 40 -0.62 22.61 23.44
CA LEU A 40 -1.03 23.68 22.55
C LEU A 40 -2.17 24.51 23.17
N ASN A 41 -2.13 25.83 22.97
CA ASN A 41 -3.26 26.68 23.28
C ASN A 41 -4.42 26.54 22.27
N ILE A 42 -5.58 27.12 22.57
CA ILE A 42 -6.80 26.98 21.76
C ILE A 42 -6.60 27.45 20.30
N SER A 43 -5.84 28.54 20.09
CA SER A 43 -5.58 29.08 18.75
C SER A 43 -4.68 28.13 17.94
N GLN A 44 -3.64 27.59 18.56
CA GLN A 44 -2.74 26.60 17.95
C GLN A 44 -3.45 25.27 17.66
N MET A 45 -4.35 24.83 18.55
CA MET A 45 -5.18 23.65 18.33
C MET A 45 -6.10 23.79 17.13
N LYS A 46 -6.74 24.95 16.96
CA LYS A 46 -7.55 25.24 15.76
C LYS A 46 -6.71 25.17 14.48
N LYS A 47 -5.52 25.77 14.51
CA LYS A 47 -4.63 25.75 13.35
C LYS A 47 -4.12 24.35 13.04
N LEU A 48 -3.77 23.57 14.06
CA LEU A 48 -3.41 22.15 13.88
C LEU A 48 -4.55 21.35 13.28
N GLN A 49 -5.77 21.51 13.77
CA GLN A 49 -6.96 20.84 13.24
C GLN A 49 -7.22 21.21 11.77
N GLU A 50 -7.14 22.49 11.44
CA GLU A 50 -7.31 22.98 10.07
C GLU A 50 -6.26 22.37 9.12
N VAL A 51 -4.98 22.39 9.51
CA VAL A 51 -3.88 21.80 8.73
C VAL A 51 -4.06 20.30 8.55
N LEU A 52 -4.41 19.57 9.61
CA LEU A 52 -4.65 18.12 9.52
C LEU A 52 -5.83 17.82 8.60
N LEU A 53 -6.95 18.52 8.74
CA LEU A 53 -8.11 18.33 7.87
C LEU A 53 -7.77 18.65 6.42
N GLN A 54 -7.08 19.74 6.15
CA GLN A 54 -6.67 20.13 4.80
C GLN A 54 -5.71 19.09 4.21
N THR A 55 -4.64 18.71 4.92
CA THR A 55 -3.63 17.75 4.45
C THR A 55 -4.23 16.37 4.18
N PHE A 56 -5.13 15.92 5.05
CA PHE A 56 -5.75 14.61 4.90
C PHE A 56 -6.96 14.61 3.96
N SER A 57 -7.65 15.75 3.78
CA SER A 57 -8.71 15.90 2.76
C SER A 57 -8.13 16.00 1.35
N GLU A 58 -7.00 16.69 1.16
CA GLU A 58 -6.29 16.71 -0.13
C GLU A 58 -5.75 15.32 -0.51
N ASN A 59 -5.38 14.50 0.48
CA ASN A 59 -5.05 13.09 0.26
C ASN A 59 -6.29 12.18 0.05
N THR A 60 -7.50 12.68 0.32
CA THR A 60 -8.78 12.01 0.08
C THR A 60 -9.41 12.41 -1.27
N ILE A 61 -8.82 13.35 -2.03
CA ILE A 61 -9.06 13.43 -3.47
C ILE A 61 -8.54 12.10 -4.01
N GLN A 62 -9.45 11.15 -4.09
CA GLN A 62 -9.39 9.88 -4.80
C GLN A 62 -8.02 9.71 -5.53
N LYS A 63 -6.98 9.23 -4.84
CA LYS A 63 -6.14 8.26 -5.51
C LYS A 63 -7.12 7.12 -5.79
N GLU A 64 -7.72 7.11 -6.97
CA GLU A 64 -8.34 5.90 -7.52
C GLU A 64 -7.38 4.80 -7.13
N GLU A 65 -7.86 3.84 -6.33
CA GLU A 65 -6.99 2.76 -5.87
C GLU A 65 -6.57 2.05 -7.15
N ILE A 66 -5.37 2.39 -7.64
CA ILE A 66 -4.82 1.81 -8.87
C ILE A 66 -4.97 0.31 -8.72
N SER A 67 -5.68 -0.33 -9.62
CA SER A 67 -5.91 -1.76 -9.57
C SER A 67 -4.60 -2.53 -9.74
N ASN A 68 -4.57 -3.79 -9.28
CA ASN A 68 -3.41 -4.64 -9.49
C ASN A 68 -3.06 -4.78 -10.99
N ASP A 69 -4.07 -4.83 -11.85
CA ASP A 69 -3.90 -4.92 -13.31
C ASP A 69 -3.30 -3.65 -13.90
N GLU A 70 -3.69 -2.50 -13.38
CA GLU A 70 -3.14 -1.22 -13.81
C GLU A 70 -1.67 -1.05 -13.39
N TYR A 71 -1.29 -1.47 -12.19
CA TYR A 71 0.13 -1.52 -11.80
C TYR A 71 0.95 -2.41 -12.71
N LEU A 72 0.40 -3.56 -13.09
CA LEU A 72 1.06 -4.46 -14.03
C LEU A 72 1.23 -3.80 -15.41
N ARG A 73 0.18 -3.16 -15.93
CA ARG A 73 0.22 -2.45 -17.21
C ARG A 73 1.32 -1.39 -17.23
N LEU A 74 1.35 -0.53 -16.21
CA LEU A 74 2.35 0.54 -16.07
C LEU A 74 3.78 -0.03 -16.02
N PHE A 75 3.98 -1.11 -15.26
CA PHE A 75 5.27 -1.80 -15.20
C PHE A 75 5.72 -2.33 -16.57
N LEU A 76 4.83 -2.99 -17.30
CA LEU A 76 5.16 -3.55 -18.62
C LEU A 76 5.47 -2.44 -19.63
N ASP A 77 4.76 -1.31 -19.57
CA ASP A 77 5.02 -0.15 -20.42
C ASP A 77 6.38 0.48 -20.09
N ALA A 78 6.73 0.61 -18.80
CA ALA A 78 8.05 1.06 -18.38
C ALA A 78 9.16 0.12 -18.91
N LYS A 79 8.99 -1.19 -18.83
CA LYS A 79 9.96 -2.16 -19.34
C LYS A 79 10.10 -2.14 -20.86
N ARG A 80 9.05 -1.79 -21.60
CA ARG A 80 9.14 -1.54 -23.05
C ARG A 80 9.98 -0.31 -23.37
N ILE A 81 9.77 0.79 -22.63
CA ILE A 81 10.56 2.03 -22.78
C ILE A 81 12.04 1.78 -22.45
N GLU A 82 12.34 0.91 -21.47
CA GLU A 82 13.70 0.48 -21.13
C GLU A 82 14.35 -0.40 -22.22
N GLY A 83 13.61 -0.77 -23.27
CA GLY A 83 14.14 -1.57 -24.39
C GLY A 83 14.11 -3.08 -24.16
N CYS A 84 13.32 -3.58 -23.22
CA CYS A 84 13.14 -5.02 -23.06
C CYS A 84 12.46 -5.65 -24.28
N SER A 85 12.93 -6.85 -24.69
CA SER A 85 12.31 -7.59 -25.77
C SER A 85 10.87 -8.00 -25.45
N GLU A 86 9.99 -8.13 -26.46
CA GLU A 86 8.61 -8.60 -26.27
C GLU A 86 8.55 -9.97 -25.58
N ARG A 87 9.50 -10.83 -25.81
CA ARG A 87 9.62 -12.11 -25.10
C ARG A 87 9.84 -11.91 -23.60
N THR A 88 10.70 -10.97 -23.22
CA THR A 88 10.94 -10.61 -21.81
C THR A 88 9.69 -10.01 -21.18
N ILE A 89 9.02 -9.10 -21.88
CA ILE A 89 7.75 -8.49 -21.44
C ILE A 89 6.69 -9.57 -21.17
N GLN A 90 6.59 -10.55 -22.09
CA GLN A 90 5.64 -11.66 -21.90
C GLN A 90 5.97 -12.52 -20.67
N TYR A 91 7.26 -12.77 -20.38
CA TYR A 91 7.66 -13.49 -19.17
C TYR A 91 7.30 -12.71 -17.89
N TYR A 92 7.53 -11.40 -17.87
CA TYR A 92 7.08 -10.56 -16.76
C TYR A 92 5.56 -10.64 -16.59
N ASN A 93 4.81 -10.42 -17.66
CA ASN A 93 3.36 -10.43 -17.64
C ASN A 93 2.82 -11.75 -17.06
N VAL A 94 3.18 -12.89 -17.65
CA VAL A 94 2.70 -14.20 -17.21
C VAL A 94 3.07 -14.48 -15.75
N THR A 95 4.29 -14.11 -15.34
CA THR A 95 4.75 -14.36 -13.97
C THR A 95 3.99 -13.52 -12.95
N VAL A 96 3.83 -12.23 -13.21
CA VAL A 96 3.19 -11.29 -12.28
C VAL A 96 1.68 -11.54 -12.22
N VAL A 97 1.02 -11.78 -13.36
CA VAL A 97 -0.41 -12.14 -13.40
C VAL A 97 -0.70 -13.36 -12.51
N ARG A 98 0.09 -14.44 -12.68
CA ARG A 98 -0.09 -15.67 -11.87
C ARG A 98 0.08 -15.41 -10.38
N MET A 99 1.05 -14.58 -10.01
CA MET A 99 1.26 -14.20 -8.62
C MET A 99 0.06 -13.40 -8.08
N LEU A 100 -0.39 -12.38 -8.80
CA LEU A 100 -1.49 -11.50 -8.38
C LEU A 100 -2.80 -12.27 -8.25
N GLN A 101 -3.08 -13.19 -9.18
CA GLN A 101 -4.27 -14.06 -9.12
C GLN A 101 -4.25 -15.02 -7.93
N LYS A 102 -3.06 -15.44 -7.48
CA LYS A 102 -2.93 -16.39 -6.37
C LYS A 102 -2.92 -15.71 -5.00
N ILE A 103 -2.36 -14.50 -4.91
CA ILE A 103 -2.23 -13.78 -3.63
C ILE A 103 -3.50 -13.00 -3.30
N GLU A 104 -4.28 -12.54 -4.29
CA GLU A 104 -5.55 -11.80 -4.14
C GLU A 104 -5.47 -10.50 -3.29
N THR A 105 -4.31 -10.22 -2.69
CA THR A 105 -4.06 -9.03 -1.89
C THR A 105 -3.73 -7.84 -2.79
N PRO A 106 -4.24 -6.63 -2.51
CA PRO A 106 -3.80 -5.43 -3.21
C PRO A 106 -2.26 -5.29 -3.21
N VAL A 107 -1.66 -5.01 -4.36
CA VAL A 107 -0.19 -4.96 -4.57
C VAL A 107 0.53 -4.18 -3.47
N ARG A 108 -0.02 -3.05 -3.05
CA ARG A 108 0.58 -2.18 -2.02
C ARG A 108 0.60 -2.81 -0.63
N LYS A 109 -0.16 -3.87 -0.39
CA LYS A 109 -0.31 -4.54 0.91
C LYS A 109 0.34 -5.93 0.93
N ILE A 110 0.84 -6.41 -0.20
CA ILE A 110 1.49 -7.73 -0.29
C ILE A 110 2.72 -7.77 0.61
N SER A 111 2.74 -8.75 1.50
CA SER A 111 3.82 -8.98 2.46
C SER A 111 4.90 -9.93 1.92
N THR A 112 6.09 -9.87 2.54
CA THR A 112 7.18 -10.83 2.26
C THR A 112 6.76 -12.28 2.47
N GLU A 113 5.92 -12.55 3.48
CA GLU A 113 5.47 -13.91 3.82
C GLU A 113 4.52 -14.48 2.77
N GLU A 114 3.61 -13.67 2.21
CA GLU A 114 2.72 -14.09 1.13
C GLU A 114 3.52 -14.48 -0.12
N ILE A 115 4.56 -13.71 -0.47
CA ILE A 115 5.43 -14.04 -1.60
C ILE A 115 6.24 -15.31 -1.34
N ARG A 116 6.78 -15.50 -0.12
CA ARG A 116 7.47 -16.74 0.24
C ARG A 116 6.57 -17.95 0.10
N LYS A 117 5.35 -17.86 0.63
CA LYS A 117 4.36 -18.93 0.51
C LYS A 117 4.05 -19.20 -0.96
N TYR A 118 3.80 -18.14 -1.76
CA TYR A 118 3.56 -18.28 -3.19
C TYR A 118 4.69 -19.04 -3.91
N LEU A 119 5.96 -18.70 -3.67
CA LEU A 119 7.10 -19.35 -4.32
C LEU A 119 7.24 -20.82 -3.93
N VAL A 120 7.00 -21.15 -2.66
CA VAL A 120 6.99 -22.53 -2.17
C VAL A 120 5.86 -23.34 -2.81
N ASP A 121 4.65 -22.78 -2.84
CA ASP A 121 3.48 -23.42 -3.44
C ASP A 121 3.64 -23.56 -4.96
N TYR A 122 4.21 -22.54 -5.63
CA TYR A 122 4.52 -22.57 -7.05
C TYR A 122 5.45 -23.74 -7.40
N GLN A 123 6.50 -23.96 -6.61
CA GLN A 123 7.43 -25.08 -6.80
C GLN A 123 6.73 -26.42 -6.69
N LYS A 124 5.92 -26.61 -5.65
CA LYS A 124 5.21 -27.87 -5.37
C LYS A 124 4.17 -28.20 -6.42
N ILE A 125 3.35 -27.20 -6.80
CA ILE A 125 2.23 -27.40 -7.74
C ILE A 125 2.73 -27.70 -9.15
N ASN A 126 3.82 -27.04 -9.57
CA ASN A 126 4.34 -27.18 -10.93
C ASN A 126 5.47 -28.24 -11.03
N ASP A 127 5.82 -28.88 -9.93
CA ASP A 127 6.94 -29.85 -9.86
C ASP A 127 8.19 -29.34 -10.58
N CYS A 128 8.54 -28.08 -10.35
CA CYS A 128 9.58 -27.40 -11.12
C CYS A 128 10.91 -27.29 -10.35
N SER A 129 11.99 -27.12 -11.12
CA SER A 129 13.34 -27.00 -10.57
C SER A 129 13.52 -25.72 -9.74
N LYS A 130 14.51 -25.72 -8.84
CA LYS A 130 14.92 -24.50 -8.11
C LYS A 130 15.33 -23.37 -9.05
N VAL A 131 15.89 -23.67 -10.23
CA VAL A 131 16.24 -22.67 -11.25
C VAL A 131 15.00 -21.99 -11.80
N THR A 132 13.94 -22.76 -12.06
CA THR A 132 12.65 -22.22 -12.52
C THR A 132 12.05 -21.27 -11.48
N VAL A 133 12.04 -21.68 -10.20
CA VAL A 133 11.57 -20.84 -9.09
C VAL A 133 12.40 -19.56 -8.97
N ASP A 134 13.73 -19.63 -9.13
CA ASP A 134 14.59 -18.46 -9.09
C ASP A 134 14.28 -17.47 -10.22
N ASN A 135 13.98 -17.95 -11.41
CA ASN A 135 13.54 -17.09 -12.52
C ASN A 135 12.22 -16.38 -12.21
N VAL A 136 11.24 -17.12 -11.66
CA VAL A 136 9.98 -16.53 -11.18
C VAL A 136 10.23 -15.46 -10.10
N ARG A 137 11.07 -15.78 -9.12
CA ARG A 137 11.48 -14.85 -8.05
C ARG A 137 12.10 -13.57 -8.61
N ARG A 138 12.99 -13.67 -9.62
CA ARG A 138 13.62 -12.52 -10.26
C ARG A 138 12.62 -11.63 -10.97
N ASN A 139 11.66 -12.20 -11.69
CA ASN A 139 10.61 -11.44 -12.37
C ASN A 139 9.74 -10.68 -11.35
N ILE A 140 9.34 -11.35 -10.26
CA ILE A 140 8.59 -10.72 -9.17
C ILE A 140 9.42 -9.63 -8.50
N SER A 141 10.71 -9.86 -8.29
CA SER A 141 11.63 -8.87 -7.73
C SER A 141 11.73 -7.62 -8.61
N SER A 142 11.81 -7.78 -9.92
CA SER A 142 11.83 -6.66 -10.86
C SER A 142 10.55 -5.82 -10.77
N PHE A 143 9.38 -6.44 -10.66
CA PHE A 143 8.10 -5.75 -10.49
C PHE A 143 8.05 -4.94 -9.20
N PHE A 144 8.38 -5.55 -8.06
CA PHE A 144 8.35 -4.85 -6.78
C PHE A 144 9.47 -3.81 -6.61
N SER A 145 10.62 -3.98 -7.27
CA SER A 145 11.66 -2.95 -7.29
C SER A 145 11.20 -1.73 -8.07
N TRP A 146 10.58 -1.93 -9.22
CA TRP A 146 9.98 -0.85 -10.00
C TRP A 146 8.88 -0.11 -9.20
N LEU A 147 8.00 -0.83 -8.50
CA LEU A 147 6.98 -0.21 -7.65
C LEU A 147 7.58 0.65 -6.52
N GLU A 148 8.73 0.26 -5.97
CA GLU A 148 9.46 1.05 -4.98
C GLU A 148 10.16 2.26 -5.60
N GLU A 149 10.77 2.11 -6.79
CA GLU A 149 11.43 3.18 -7.54
C GLU A 149 10.45 4.28 -7.99
N GLU A 150 9.21 3.90 -8.33
CA GLU A 150 8.12 4.82 -8.69
C GLU A 150 7.29 5.32 -7.49
N ASP A 151 7.76 5.09 -6.25
CA ASP A 151 7.09 5.52 -5.01
C ASP A 151 5.65 4.99 -4.82
N TYR A 152 5.28 3.91 -5.53
CA TYR A 152 3.99 3.25 -5.32
C TYR A 152 3.94 2.47 -4.01
N ILE A 153 5.09 1.96 -3.56
CA ILE A 153 5.28 1.30 -2.27
C ILE A 153 6.52 1.85 -1.56
N LEU A 154 6.49 1.95 -0.24
CA LEU A 154 7.61 2.47 0.55
C LEU A 154 8.82 1.53 0.56
N LYS A 155 8.59 0.23 0.45
CA LYS A 155 9.63 -0.78 0.52
C LYS A 155 9.20 -2.06 -0.17
N SER A 156 10.06 -2.58 -1.05
CA SER A 156 9.83 -3.85 -1.72
C SER A 156 9.81 -5.03 -0.73
N PRO A 157 8.75 -5.87 -0.75
CA PRO A 157 8.68 -7.08 0.06
C PRO A 157 9.73 -8.13 -0.36
N MET A 158 10.32 -7.97 -1.55
CA MET A 158 11.35 -8.88 -2.08
C MET A 158 12.73 -8.70 -1.44
N LYS A 159 13.01 -7.57 -0.77
CA LYS A 159 14.34 -7.28 -0.18
C LYS A 159 14.84 -8.34 0.83
N ARG A 160 13.94 -9.13 1.39
CA ARG A 160 14.27 -10.20 2.35
C ARG A 160 14.14 -11.61 1.75
N ILE A 161 13.99 -11.72 0.43
CA ILE A 161 13.86 -13.00 -0.29
C ILE A 161 15.11 -13.17 -1.16
N ASN A 162 16.13 -13.77 -0.56
CA ASN A 162 17.38 -14.10 -1.25
C ASN A 162 17.26 -15.46 -1.97
N LYS A 163 18.25 -15.73 -2.84
CA LYS A 163 18.38 -17.02 -3.53
C LYS A 163 18.68 -18.14 -2.54
#